data_401f62707dded079dbd1c9355b4be6f1
#
_entry.id   401f62707dded079dbd1c9355b4be6f1
#
_cell.length_a   1.000
_cell.length_b   1.000
_cell.length_c   1.000
_cell.angle_alpha   90.00
_cell.angle_beta   90.00
_cell.angle_gamma   90.00
#
_symmetry.space_group_name_H-M   'P 1'
#
loop_
_entity.id
_entity.type
_entity.pdbx_description
1 polymer ?
#
loop_
_entity_poly.entity_id
_entity_poly.type
_entity_poly.pdbx_seq_one_letter_code
_entity_poly.pdbx_strand_id
1 'polypeptide(L)'
;MTRRIWLAAACLTLLVLPIGAQARQYRARLSPVPIDVAMQATIAGSGSVTATLAGNTLTLSGTYKDLRTAATVVRLHRGPRVAMRGPAVADLKATGGTMGTIAGTIELTKEQLDDLSNGRLYVQLHSEKAPDGNLWGWLFPQEGKKQ
;
A
#
# COMPACT_ATOMS: atom_id res chain seq x y z
N MET A 1 3.09 -76.84 -3.99
CA MET A 1 2.46 -75.65 -4.64
C MET A 1 2.43 -74.52 -3.62
N THR A 2 3.41 -73.61 -3.67
CA THR A 2 3.54 -72.46 -2.76
C THR A 2 3.09 -71.23 -3.47
N ARG A 3 1.92 -70.66 -3.09
CA ARG A 3 1.42 -69.34 -3.60
C ARG A 3 2.13 -68.24 -2.84
N ARG A 4 2.99 -67.50 -3.52
CA ARG A 4 3.58 -66.26 -3.05
C ARG A 4 2.58 -65.11 -3.17
N ILE A 5 2.10 -64.60 -2.05
CA ILE A 5 1.26 -63.38 -2.01
C ILE A 5 2.21 -62.19 -1.99
N TRP A 6 2.15 -61.35 -3.02
CA TRP A 6 2.84 -60.07 -3.08
C TRP A 6 1.95 -59.02 -2.42
N LEU A 7 2.31 -58.55 -1.25
CA LEU A 7 1.71 -57.36 -0.63
C LEU A 7 2.33 -56.12 -1.30
N ALA A 8 1.57 -55.45 -2.16
CA ALA A 8 1.93 -54.14 -2.67
C ALA A 8 1.63 -53.09 -1.60
N ALA A 9 2.69 -52.57 -0.99
CA ALA A 9 2.58 -51.41 -0.09
C ALA A 9 2.37 -50.14 -0.94
N ALA A 10 1.14 -49.63 -0.99
CA ALA A 10 0.82 -48.34 -1.59
C ALA A 10 1.33 -47.22 -0.65
N CYS A 11 2.46 -46.61 -1.00
CA CYS A 11 3.00 -45.45 -0.32
C CYS A 11 2.15 -44.22 -0.70
N LEU A 12 1.22 -43.82 0.15
CA LEU A 12 0.39 -42.64 -0.03
C LEU A 12 1.25 -41.42 0.36
N THR A 13 1.93 -40.80 -0.61
CA THR A 13 2.64 -39.53 -0.42
C THR A 13 1.61 -38.42 -0.29
N LEU A 14 1.39 -37.95 0.93
CA LEU A 14 0.64 -36.72 1.18
C LEU A 14 1.44 -35.55 0.59
N LEU A 15 0.95 -34.99 -0.52
CA LEU A 15 1.43 -33.73 -1.07
C LEU A 15 0.97 -32.62 -0.11
N VAL A 16 1.84 -32.19 0.79
CA VAL A 16 1.63 -30.97 1.59
C VAL A 16 1.84 -29.78 0.64
N LEU A 17 0.75 -29.25 0.11
CA LEU A 17 0.78 -27.98 -0.62
C LEU A 17 1.14 -26.88 0.37
N PRO A 18 2.14 -26.03 0.08
CA PRO A 18 2.43 -24.89 0.95
C PRO A 18 1.20 -23.98 0.96
N ILE A 19 0.63 -23.77 2.14
CA ILE A 19 -0.38 -22.73 2.36
C ILE A 19 0.36 -21.40 2.17
N GLY A 20 0.37 -20.90 0.94
CA GLY A 20 0.91 -19.58 0.61
C GLY A 20 0.22 -18.55 1.49
N ALA A 21 0.98 -17.78 2.26
CA ALA A 21 0.45 -16.68 3.03
C ALA A 21 -0.37 -15.78 2.10
N GLN A 22 -1.69 -15.71 2.35
CA GLN A 22 -2.61 -14.98 1.49
C GLN A 22 -2.24 -13.50 1.51
N ALA A 23 -1.96 -12.93 0.33
CA ALA A 23 -1.61 -11.52 0.20
C ALA A 23 -2.78 -10.65 0.69
N ARG A 24 -2.49 -9.70 1.58
CA ARG A 24 -3.48 -8.75 2.10
C ARG A 24 -3.48 -7.50 1.24
N GLN A 25 -4.67 -7.01 0.92
CA GLN A 25 -4.82 -5.79 0.15
C GLN A 25 -5.25 -4.62 1.04
N TYR A 26 -4.69 -3.46 0.75
CA TYR A 26 -4.98 -2.19 1.40
C TYR A 26 -5.29 -1.14 0.32
N ARG A 27 -6.05 -0.14 0.68
CA ARG A 27 -6.36 0.98 -0.21
C ARG A 27 -6.31 2.30 0.54
N ALA A 28 -5.76 3.31 -0.12
CA ALA A 28 -5.83 4.70 0.27
C ALA A 28 -6.57 5.51 -0.81
N ARG A 29 -7.53 6.32 -0.40
CA ARG A 29 -8.08 7.38 -1.22
C ARG A 29 -7.24 8.63 -0.96
N LEU A 30 -6.64 9.19 -2.00
CA LEU A 30 -5.89 10.43 -1.91
C LEU A 30 -6.84 11.62 -2.08
N SER A 31 -6.87 12.48 -1.10
CA SER A 31 -7.62 13.74 -1.07
C SER A 31 -6.71 14.88 -0.63
N PRO A 32 -7.06 16.14 -0.90
CA PRO A 32 -6.30 17.28 -0.41
C PRO A 32 -6.01 17.18 1.08
N VAL A 33 -4.78 17.53 1.46
CA VAL A 33 -4.44 17.72 2.87
C VAL A 33 -5.33 18.82 3.46
N PRO A 34 -5.51 18.90 4.78
CA PRO A 34 -6.25 20.02 5.38
C PRO A 34 -5.67 21.35 4.91
N ILE A 35 -6.53 22.21 4.35
CA ILE A 35 -6.15 23.49 3.74
C ILE A 35 -6.84 24.64 4.45
N ASP A 36 -6.17 25.78 4.48
CA ASP A 36 -6.75 27.09 4.76
C ASP A 36 -7.13 27.82 3.45
N VAL A 37 -7.65 29.03 3.58
CA VAL A 37 -8.06 29.84 2.43
C VAL A 37 -6.89 30.16 1.49
N ALA A 38 -5.69 30.40 2.03
CA ALA A 38 -4.51 30.73 1.24
C ALA A 38 -4.02 29.53 0.41
N MET A 39 -4.21 28.31 0.89
CA MET A 39 -3.77 27.08 0.22
C MET A 39 -4.70 26.64 -0.92
N GLN A 40 -5.94 27.15 -1.00
CA GLN A 40 -6.92 26.73 -2.03
C GLN A 40 -6.44 26.98 -3.46
N ALA A 41 -5.61 27.99 -3.68
CA ALA A 41 -5.06 28.29 -5.00
C ALA A 41 -3.99 27.27 -5.45
N THR A 42 -3.35 26.57 -4.54
CA THR A 42 -2.19 25.72 -4.80
C THR A 42 -2.44 24.23 -4.57
N ILE A 43 -3.44 23.88 -3.77
CA ILE A 43 -3.77 22.50 -3.40
C ILE A 43 -5.09 22.08 -4.01
N ALA A 44 -5.04 21.06 -4.85
CA ALA A 44 -6.21 20.39 -5.43
C ALA A 44 -5.81 19.01 -5.90
N GLY A 45 -6.79 18.26 -6.37
CA GLY A 45 -6.60 16.98 -7.01
C GLY A 45 -7.20 15.83 -6.22
N SER A 46 -7.02 14.65 -6.76
CA SER A 46 -7.49 13.40 -6.19
C SER A 46 -6.62 12.24 -6.66
N GLY A 47 -6.76 11.11 -6.02
CA GLY A 47 -6.08 9.90 -6.43
C GLY A 47 -6.47 8.68 -5.60
N SER A 48 -5.83 7.58 -5.90
CA SER A 48 -5.95 6.36 -5.10
C SER A 48 -4.67 5.53 -5.18
N VAL A 49 -4.37 4.84 -4.10
CA VAL A 49 -3.27 3.87 -4.03
C VAL A 49 -3.82 2.57 -3.53
N THR A 50 -3.46 1.48 -4.20
CA THR A 50 -3.67 0.11 -3.73
C THR A 50 -2.32 -0.42 -3.26
N ALA A 51 -2.30 -1.13 -2.15
CA ALA A 51 -1.11 -1.77 -1.65
C ALA A 51 -1.38 -3.25 -1.38
N THR A 52 -0.44 -4.10 -1.76
CA THR A 52 -0.50 -5.54 -1.54
C THR A 52 0.65 -5.94 -0.62
N LEU A 53 0.32 -6.56 0.51
CA LEU A 53 1.27 -7.08 1.48
C LEU A 53 1.43 -8.58 1.30
N ALA A 54 2.64 -9.02 0.98
CA ALA A 54 3.05 -10.42 0.93
C ALA A 54 4.23 -10.64 1.88
N GLY A 55 4.01 -11.35 2.98
CA GLY A 55 5.01 -11.42 4.06
C GLY A 55 5.22 -10.05 4.70
N ASN A 56 6.42 -9.48 4.55
CA ASN A 56 6.78 -8.12 4.96
C ASN A 56 6.99 -7.16 3.77
N THR A 57 6.80 -7.63 2.54
CA THR A 57 6.95 -6.82 1.33
C THR A 57 5.64 -6.14 1.00
N LEU A 58 5.61 -4.81 1.03
CA LEU A 58 4.48 -3.97 0.64
C LEU A 58 4.72 -3.40 -0.74
N THR A 59 3.90 -3.78 -1.72
CA THR A 59 3.92 -3.24 -3.08
C THR A 59 2.77 -2.28 -3.26
N LEU A 60 3.08 -1.02 -3.63
CA LEU A 60 2.11 0.05 -3.83
C LEU A 60 2.00 0.40 -5.31
N SER A 61 0.78 0.64 -5.76
CA SER A 61 0.45 1.11 -7.10
C SER A 61 -0.74 2.05 -7.02
N GLY A 62 -0.69 3.15 -7.76
CA GLY A 62 -1.76 4.14 -7.71
C GLY A 62 -1.70 5.17 -8.83
N THR A 63 -2.67 6.07 -8.79
CA THR A 63 -2.79 7.18 -9.73
C THR A 63 -3.21 8.44 -8.99
N TYR A 64 -2.87 9.59 -9.57
CA TYR A 64 -3.31 10.91 -9.13
C TYR A 64 -3.64 11.78 -10.33
N LYS A 65 -4.48 12.78 -10.13
CA LYS A 65 -4.91 13.72 -11.17
C LYS A 65 -5.38 15.04 -10.59
N ASP A 66 -5.53 16.01 -11.48
CA ASP A 66 -6.10 17.33 -11.20
C ASP A 66 -5.32 18.14 -10.15
N LEU A 67 -3.99 17.94 -10.07
CA LEU A 67 -3.14 18.80 -9.24
C LEU A 67 -3.04 20.20 -9.86
N ARG A 68 -2.87 21.21 -9.02
CA ARG A 68 -2.64 22.61 -9.48
C ARG A 68 -1.25 22.80 -10.07
N THR A 69 -0.26 22.11 -9.56
CA THR A 69 1.14 22.14 -10.00
C THR A 69 1.71 20.73 -10.03
N ALA A 70 2.82 20.53 -10.74
CA ALA A 70 3.41 19.21 -10.93
C ALA A 70 3.75 18.52 -9.59
N ALA A 71 3.51 17.22 -9.54
CA ALA A 71 3.95 16.39 -8.43
C ALA A 71 5.48 16.37 -8.35
N THR A 72 6.03 16.49 -7.13
CA THR A 72 7.47 16.49 -6.88
C THR A 72 7.93 15.23 -6.18
N VAL A 73 7.31 14.91 -5.05
CA VAL A 73 7.67 13.76 -4.21
C VAL A 73 6.43 13.05 -3.74
N VAL A 74 6.50 11.72 -3.68
CA VAL A 74 5.50 10.88 -3.02
C VAL A 74 6.21 10.02 -1.98
N ARG A 75 5.64 9.93 -0.78
CA ARG A 75 6.22 9.17 0.33
C ARG A 75 5.17 8.36 1.07
N LEU A 76 5.61 7.22 1.57
CA LEU A 76 4.91 6.51 2.63
C LEU A 76 5.32 7.13 3.96
N HIS A 77 4.34 7.47 4.78
CA HIS A 77 4.52 8.06 6.11
C HIS A 77 3.90 7.18 7.19
N ARG A 78 4.32 7.41 8.42
CA ARG A 78 3.77 6.81 9.62
C ARG A 78 3.21 7.90 10.53
N GLY A 79 1.88 7.90 10.73
CA GLY A 79 1.23 8.79 11.69
C GLY A 79 1.06 8.14 13.07
N PRO A 80 1.01 8.90 14.16
CA PRO A 80 0.67 8.36 15.48
C PRO A 80 -0.76 7.80 15.52
N ARG A 81 -1.63 8.31 14.66
CA ARG A 81 -2.99 7.82 14.38
C ARG A 81 -3.47 8.37 13.04
N VAL A 82 -4.64 7.89 12.57
CA VAL A 82 -5.29 8.42 11.36
C VAL A 82 -5.49 9.93 11.46
N ALA A 83 -5.33 10.64 10.35
CA ALA A 83 -5.42 12.09 10.20
C ALA A 83 -4.36 12.89 10.96
N MET A 84 -3.31 12.26 11.47
CA MET A 84 -2.17 12.94 12.07
C MET A 84 -0.89 12.70 11.26
N ARG A 85 -0.16 13.79 11.00
CA ARG A 85 1.12 13.74 10.29
C ARG A 85 2.19 13.06 11.14
N GLY A 86 3.13 12.41 10.47
CA GLY A 86 4.30 11.80 11.09
C GLY A 86 5.45 11.64 10.10
N PRO A 87 6.56 11.04 10.52
CA PRO A 87 7.76 10.93 9.72
C PRO A 87 7.55 10.08 8.46
N ALA A 88 8.36 10.34 7.44
CA ALA A 88 8.46 9.50 6.26
C ALA A 88 9.09 8.15 6.61
N VAL A 89 8.54 7.09 6.03
CA VAL A 89 9.04 5.71 6.13
C VAL A 89 9.88 5.37 4.90
N ALA A 90 9.40 5.74 3.71
CA ALA A 90 10.05 5.45 2.44
C ALA A 90 9.58 6.40 1.33
N ASP A 91 10.46 6.60 0.35
CA ASP A 91 10.10 7.30 -0.89
C ASP A 91 9.40 6.35 -1.86
N LEU A 92 8.42 6.89 -2.59
CA LEU A 92 7.73 6.23 -3.68
C LEU A 92 8.07 6.95 -4.99
N LYS A 93 7.92 6.24 -6.11
CA LYS A 93 8.11 6.83 -7.44
C LYS A 93 6.80 7.44 -7.93
N ALA A 94 6.87 8.63 -8.51
CA ALA A 94 5.78 9.26 -9.23
C ALA A 94 6.26 9.64 -10.63
N THR A 95 5.36 9.64 -11.62
CA THR A 95 5.69 10.00 -13.00
C THR A 95 5.84 11.50 -13.20
N GLY A 96 5.48 12.32 -12.21
CA GLY A 96 5.51 13.79 -12.32
C GLY A 96 4.26 14.33 -13.00
N GLY A 97 4.25 15.66 -13.22
CA GLY A 97 3.09 16.33 -13.83
C GLY A 97 1.90 16.53 -12.88
N THR A 98 0.82 17.09 -13.40
CA THR A 98 -0.42 17.33 -12.66
C THR A 98 -1.34 16.12 -12.60
N MET A 99 -1.01 15.06 -13.32
CA MET A 99 -1.59 13.73 -13.29
C MET A 99 -0.50 12.69 -13.55
N GLY A 100 -0.68 11.50 -13.00
CA GLY A 100 0.31 10.45 -13.18
C GLY A 100 0.07 9.22 -12.34
N THR A 101 1.11 8.40 -12.23
CA THR A 101 1.10 7.14 -11.48
C THR A 101 2.03 7.19 -10.27
N ILE A 102 1.72 6.36 -9.29
CA ILE A 102 2.53 6.13 -8.09
C ILE A 102 2.90 4.66 -8.07
N ALA A 103 4.15 4.34 -7.74
CA ALA A 103 4.60 2.97 -7.58
C ALA A 103 5.72 2.88 -6.54
N GLY A 104 5.81 1.74 -5.86
CA GLY A 104 6.90 1.43 -4.96
C GLY A 104 6.78 0.04 -4.35
N THR A 105 7.91 -0.47 -3.88
CA THR A 105 8.00 -1.72 -3.14
C THR A 105 8.89 -1.48 -1.92
N ILE A 106 8.39 -1.84 -0.74
CA ILE A 106 9.02 -1.52 0.55
C ILE A 106 9.00 -2.77 1.42
N GLU A 107 10.15 -3.08 2.01
CA GLU A 107 10.24 -4.07 3.07
C GLU A 107 9.89 -3.40 4.41
N LEU A 108 8.79 -3.84 5.02
CA LEU A 108 8.33 -3.30 6.29
C LEU A 108 8.98 -4.01 7.47
N THR A 109 9.35 -3.24 8.49
CA THR A 109 9.73 -3.79 9.80
C THR A 109 8.50 -4.34 10.53
N LYS A 110 8.72 -5.14 11.57
CA LYS A 110 7.63 -5.65 12.41
C LYS A 110 6.75 -4.53 12.97
N GLU A 111 7.36 -3.44 13.41
CA GLU A 111 6.65 -2.26 13.93
C GLU A 111 5.81 -1.59 12.84
N GLN A 112 6.34 -1.48 11.63
CA GLN A 112 5.61 -0.92 10.48
C GLN A 112 4.47 -1.82 10.01
N LEU A 113 4.59 -3.15 10.14
CA LEU A 113 3.50 -4.10 9.89
C LEU A 113 2.35 -3.89 10.89
N ASP A 114 2.68 -3.66 12.16
CA ASP A 114 1.68 -3.33 13.19
C ASP A 114 1.02 -1.98 12.89
N ASP A 115 1.79 -0.99 12.43
CA ASP A 115 1.27 0.31 12.01
C ASP A 115 0.33 0.20 10.80
N LEU A 116 0.68 -0.60 9.80
CA LEU A 116 -0.17 -0.87 8.64
C LEU A 116 -1.49 -1.52 9.04
N SER A 117 -1.44 -2.52 9.92
CA SER A 117 -2.64 -3.22 10.41
C SER A 117 -3.57 -2.31 11.23
N ASN A 118 -3.00 -1.30 11.90
CA ASN A 118 -3.74 -0.30 12.68
C ASN A 118 -4.12 0.97 11.89
N GLY A 119 -3.91 0.98 10.56
CA GLY A 119 -4.26 2.11 9.69
C GLY A 119 -3.41 3.36 9.95
N ARG A 120 -2.19 3.22 10.46
CA ARG A 120 -1.30 4.34 10.77
C ARG A 120 -0.31 4.69 9.65
N LEU A 121 -0.26 3.90 8.58
CA LEU A 121 0.52 4.23 7.40
C LEU A 121 -0.33 5.01 6.39
N TYR A 122 0.24 6.07 5.83
CA TYR A 122 -0.42 6.89 4.82
C TYR A 122 0.53 7.29 3.71
N VAL A 123 -0.02 7.49 2.51
CA VAL A 123 0.71 8.03 1.36
C VAL A 123 0.48 9.52 1.32
N GLN A 124 1.54 10.31 1.14
CA GLN A 124 1.48 11.74 0.92
C GLN A 124 2.18 12.12 -0.37
N LEU A 125 1.50 12.90 -1.20
CA LEU A 125 2.02 13.47 -2.43
C LEU A 125 2.23 14.96 -2.22
N HIS A 126 3.40 15.43 -2.65
CA HIS A 126 3.81 16.83 -2.64
C HIS A 126 3.82 17.38 -4.06
N SER A 127 3.64 18.67 -4.23
CA SER A 127 3.73 19.35 -5.52
C SER A 127 4.54 20.64 -5.41
N GLU A 128 4.92 21.23 -6.54
CA GLU A 128 5.81 22.38 -6.58
C GLU A 128 5.36 23.55 -5.70
N LYS A 129 4.06 23.88 -5.71
CA LYS A 129 3.49 24.94 -4.87
C LYS A 129 2.85 24.44 -3.55
N ALA A 130 2.97 23.14 -3.27
CA ALA A 130 2.54 22.54 -2.03
C ALA A 130 3.64 21.59 -1.49
N PRO A 131 4.83 22.13 -1.14
CA PRO A 131 5.97 21.32 -0.70
C PRO A 131 5.73 20.63 0.64
N ASP A 132 4.80 21.10 1.46
CA ASP A 132 4.42 20.48 2.73
C ASP A 132 3.33 19.41 2.61
N GLY A 133 2.84 19.16 1.39
CA GLY A 133 1.85 18.16 1.05
C GLY A 133 0.69 18.72 0.26
N ASN A 134 0.27 17.99 -0.76
CA ASN A 134 -0.88 18.30 -1.61
C ASN A 134 -2.01 17.29 -1.39
N LEU A 135 -1.73 16.00 -1.58
CA LEU A 135 -2.69 14.93 -1.33
C LEU A 135 -2.16 13.98 -0.26
N TRP A 136 -3.06 13.42 0.51
CA TRP A 136 -2.75 12.33 1.42
C TRP A 136 -3.86 11.29 1.48
N GLY A 137 -3.54 10.08 1.99
CA GLY A 137 -4.52 9.01 2.18
C GLY A 137 -3.97 7.87 3.03
N TRP A 138 -4.77 7.42 3.99
CA TRP A 138 -4.43 6.30 4.88
C TRP A 138 -4.70 4.97 4.19
N LEU A 139 -3.80 4.01 4.40
CA LEU A 139 -3.94 2.65 3.92
C LEU A 139 -4.84 1.85 4.88
N PHE A 140 -6.03 1.51 4.42
CA PHE A 140 -6.95 0.65 5.16
C PHE A 140 -7.10 -0.71 4.49
N PRO A 141 -7.27 -1.79 5.29
CA PRO A 141 -7.53 -3.11 4.74
C PRO A 141 -8.71 -3.10 3.80
N GLN A 142 -8.57 -3.79 2.67
CA GLN A 142 -9.70 -4.12 1.80
C GLN A 142 -10.32 -5.41 2.33
N GLU A 143 -11.57 -5.36 2.75
CA GLU A 143 -12.31 -6.58 3.01
C GLU A 143 -12.45 -7.35 1.70
N GLY A 144 -11.96 -8.59 1.67
CA GLY A 144 -12.21 -9.48 0.54
C GLY A 144 -13.72 -9.58 0.33
N LYS A 145 -14.19 -9.32 -0.89
CA LYS A 145 -15.58 -9.57 -1.24
C LYS A 145 -15.88 -11.02 -0.87
N LYS A 146 -16.68 -11.24 0.15
CA LYS A 146 -17.30 -12.54 0.37
C LYS A 146 -18.16 -12.81 -0.87
N GLN A 147 -17.72 -13.76 -1.68
CA GLN A 147 -18.54 -14.35 -2.75
C GLN A 147 -19.62 -15.24 -2.12
#